data_895184c409d685e704f7c0dca9348a1d
#
_entry.id   895184c409d685e704f7c0dca9348a1d
#
_cell.length_a   1.000
_cell.length_b   1.000
_cell.length_c   1.000
_cell.angle_alpha   90.00
_cell.angle_beta   90.00
_cell.angle_gamma   90.00
#
_symmetry.space_group_name_H-M   'P 1'
#
loop_
_entity.id
_entity.type
_entity.pdbx_description
1 polymer ?
#
loop_
_entity_poly.entity_id
_entity_poly.type
_entity_poly.pdbx_seq_one_letter_code
_entity_poly.pdbx_strand_id
1 'polypeptide(L)'
;MPTTAAARLPKGCGVVFRAFGAADAIEQGRALATVCRRRRLTLLVGADPALAARLNADGVHLPQRLASRAGLVRSLRARFLVTAAAHDLPAALRARRAGAQALVISPVFASNSPSAGRPMGARALAGLVRAARVPVYALGGVNAGTARALKRTGAVGLAAVEALEG
;
A
#
# COMPACT_ATOMS: atom_id res chain seq x y z
N MET A 1 -18.67 -2.24 -0.98
CA MET A 1 -18.40 -1.40 0.21
C MET A 1 -17.05 -1.77 0.81
N PRO A 2 -16.13 -0.80 1.10
CA PRO A 2 -14.78 -1.09 1.61
C PRO A 2 -14.78 -1.92 2.91
N THR A 3 -15.79 -1.74 3.76
CA THR A 3 -15.96 -2.50 5.00
C THR A 3 -16.23 -3.98 4.77
N THR A 4 -16.99 -4.34 3.73
CA THR A 4 -17.31 -5.74 3.38
C THR A 4 -16.06 -6.49 2.94
N ALA A 5 -15.26 -5.88 2.05
CA ALA A 5 -13.99 -6.45 1.60
C ALA A 5 -13.00 -6.63 2.79
N ALA A 6 -12.85 -5.59 3.63
CA ALA A 6 -11.97 -5.66 4.80
C ALA A 6 -12.40 -6.75 5.80
N ALA A 7 -13.71 -6.97 5.99
CA ALA A 7 -14.21 -7.99 6.91
C ALA A 7 -13.85 -9.44 6.49
N ARG A 8 -13.52 -9.67 5.22
CA ARG A 8 -13.10 -10.98 4.69
C ARG A 8 -11.59 -11.23 4.76
N LEU A 9 -10.79 -10.18 5.02
CA LEU A 9 -9.33 -10.31 5.02
C LEU A 9 -8.84 -11.13 6.21
N PRO A 10 -7.79 -11.93 6.02
CA PRO A 10 -7.09 -12.59 7.11
C PRO A 10 -6.51 -11.58 8.11
N LYS A 11 -6.38 -11.98 9.37
CA LYS A 11 -5.68 -11.22 10.40
C LYS A 11 -4.25 -10.89 9.95
N GLY A 12 -3.79 -9.66 10.21
CA GLY A 12 -2.45 -9.18 9.86
C GLY A 12 -2.34 -8.57 8.47
N CYS A 13 -3.41 -8.61 7.65
CA CYS A 13 -3.42 -7.87 6.39
C CYS A 13 -3.44 -6.36 6.61
N GLY A 14 -2.89 -5.61 5.64
CA GLY A 14 -2.99 -4.16 5.56
C GLY A 14 -4.13 -3.72 4.64
N VAL A 15 -4.79 -2.64 5.01
CA VAL A 15 -5.83 -1.97 4.20
C VAL A 15 -5.41 -0.54 3.97
N VAL A 16 -5.44 -0.07 2.72
CA VAL A 16 -5.21 1.33 2.38
C VAL A 16 -6.54 1.99 2.05
N PHE A 17 -7.01 2.86 2.93
CA PHE A 17 -8.19 3.68 2.70
C PHE A 17 -7.85 4.90 1.84
N ARG A 18 -8.51 5.05 0.70
CA ARG A 18 -8.31 6.15 -0.24
C ARG A 18 -9.60 6.94 -0.37
N ALA A 19 -9.68 8.08 0.32
CA ALA A 19 -10.88 8.89 0.38
C ALA A 19 -11.20 9.66 -0.92
N PHE A 20 -10.19 9.93 -1.78
CA PHE A 20 -10.33 10.66 -3.04
C PHE A 20 -11.11 11.98 -2.94
N GLY A 21 -11.10 12.65 -1.78
CA GLY A 21 -11.85 13.89 -1.56
C GLY A 21 -13.36 13.71 -1.34
N ALA A 22 -13.81 12.49 -1.05
CA ALA A 22 -15.22 12.22 -0.76
C ALA A 22 -15.69 13.02 0.47
N ALA A 23 -16.89 13.60 0.38
CA ALA A 23 -17.48 14.43 1.45
C ALA A 23 -17.71 13.62 2.74
N ASP A 24 -18.02 12.33 2.61
CA ASP A 24 -18.25 11.37 3.70
C ASP A 24 -17.01 10.56 4.10
N ALA A 25 -15.80 10.99 3.68
CA ALA A 25 -14.54 10.29 3.92
C ALA A 25 -14.31 9.94 5.40
N ILE A 26 -14.72 10.81 6.32
CA ILE A 26 -14.56 10.58 7.75
C ILE A 26 -15.49 9.47 8.23
N GLU A 27 -16.73 9.47 7.80
CA GLU A 27 -17.72 8.45 8.16
C GLU A 27 -17.31 7.08 7.63
N GLN A 28 -17.01 6.99 6.35
CA GLN A 28 -16.50 5.77 5.73
C GLN A 28 -15.21 5.27 6.41
N GLY A 29 -14.28 6.18 6.68
CA GLY A 29 -13.02 5.88 7.36
C GLY A 29 -13.21 5.36 8.78
N ARG A 30 -14.14 5.93 9.56
CA ARG A 30 -14.48 5.45 10.91
C ARG A 30 -15.09 4.06 10.90
N ALA A 31 -16.01 3.80 9.98
CA ALA A 31 -16.61 2.48 9.80
C ALA A 31 -15.52 1.44 9.47
N LEU A 32 -14.64 1.76 8.52
CA LEU A 32 -13.53 0.91 8.13
C LEU A 32 -12.53 0.70 9.29
N ALA A 33 -12.17 1.74 10.03
CA ALA A 33 -11.28 1.65 11.19
C ALA A 33 -11.84 0.71 12.27
N THR A 34 -13.16 0.71 12.46
CA THR A 34 -13.82 -0.21 13.40
C THR A 34 -13.67 -1.65 12.95
N VAL A 35 -13.88 -1.95 11.66
CA VAL A 35 -13.65 -3.28 11.10
C VAL A 35 -12.19 -3.70 11.24
N CYS A 36 -11.25 -2.81 10.86
CA CYS A 36 -9.82 -3.11 10.94
C CYS A 36 -9.39 -3.46 12.38
N ARG A 37 -9.82 -2.71 13.38
CA ARG A 37 -9.52 -3.01 14.80
C ARG A 37 -10.08 -4.38 15.23
N ARG A 38 -11.35 -4.66 14.92
CA ARG A 38 -11.99 -5.96 15.26
C ARG A 38 -11.30 -7.14 14.61
N ARG A 39 -10.85 -6.96 13.36
CA ARG A 39 -10.20 -8.01 12.56
C ARG A 39 -8.68 -8.05 12.75
N ARG A 40 -8.10 -7.13 13.52
CA ARG A 40 -6.64 -6.98 13.70
C ARG A 40 -5.93 -6.79 12.36
N LEU A 41 -6.46 -5.87 11.55
CA LEU A 41 -5.87 -5.41 10.30
C LEU A 41 -5.14 -4.09 10.54
N THR A 42 -4.08 -3.86 9.78
CA THR A 42 -3.37 -2.57 9.76
C THR A 42 -4.12 -1.62 8.82
N LEU A 43 -4.55 -0.47 9.33
CA LEU A 43 -5.21 0.56 8.54
C LEU A 43 -4.22 1.68 8.18
N LEU A 44 -4.02 1.90 6.90
CA LEU A 44 -3.29 3.05 6.37
C LEU A 44 -4.25 3.98 5.62
N VAL A 45 -4.00 5.29 5.69
CA VAL A 45 -4.74 6.27 4.88
C VAL A 45 -3.88 6.75 3.72
N GLY A 46 -4.46 6.79 2.53
CA GLY A 46 -3.77 7.24 1.32
C GLY A 46 -3.58 8.76 1.31
N ALA A 47 -2.34 9.21 1.21
CA ALA A 47 -1.91 10.59 0.98
C ALA A 47 -2.27 11.63 2.05
N ASP A 48 -3.07 11.31 3.07
CA ASP A 48 -3.61 12.27 4.04
C ASP A 48 -3.24 11.89 5.50
N PRO A 49 -2.14 12.45 6.06
CA PRO A 49 -1.75 12.23 7.45
C PRO A 49 -2.74 12.83 8.47
N ALA A 50 -3.45 13.90 8.12
CA ALA A 50 -4.42 14.52 9.01
C ALA A 50 -5.65 13.62 9.17
N LEU A 51 -6.17 13.10 8.06
CA LEU A 51 -7.25 12.11 8.08
C LEU A 51 -6.82 10.82 8.81
N ALA A 52 -5.60 10.34 8.59
CA ALA A 52 -5.07 9.19 9.32
C ALA A 52 -5.09 9.40 10.83
N ALA A 53 -4.71 10.60 11.30
CA ALA A 53 -4.77 10.96 12.70
C ALA A 53 -6.21 11.00 13.25
N ARG A 54 -7.13 11.58 12.48
CA ARG A 54 -8.58 11.68 12.86
C ARG A 54 -9.26 10.32 12.94
N LEU A 55 -8.81 9.36 12.13
CA LEU A 55 -9.33 7.98 12.13
C LEU A 55 -8.64 7.07 13.12
N ASN A 56 -7.59 7.56 13.80
CA ASN A 56 -6.69 6.76 14.61
C ASN A 56 -6.16 5.54 13.84
N ALA A 57 -5.77 5.78 12.59
CA ALA A 57 -5.16 4.78 11.72
C ALA A 57 -3.71 4.48 12.14
N ASP A 58 -3.19 3.33 11.70
CA ASP A 58 -1.83 2.88 12.03
C ASP A 58 -0.76 3.66 11.25
N GLY A 59 -1.15 4.32 10.14
CA GLY A 59 -0.19 5.08 9.36
C GLY A 59 -0.74 5.61 8.04
N VAL A 60 0.18 5.88 7.12
CA VAL A 60 -0.09 6.53 5.84
C VAL A 60 0.56 5.78 4.69
N HIS A 61 -0.15 5.69 3.57
CA HIS A 61 0.40 5.25 2.30
C HIS A 61 0.57 6.44 1.36
N LEU A 62 1.80 6.75 0.99
CA LEU A 62 2.12 7.88 0.13
C LEU A 62 2.19 7.43 -1.34
N PRO A 63 1.45 8.08 -2.25
CA PRO A 63 1.68 7.87 -3.69
C PRO A 63 3.09 8.33 -4.07
N GLN A 64 3.63 7.81 -5.16
CA GLN A 64 5.03 8.09 -5.58
C GLN A 64 5.38 9.58 -5.57
N ARG A 65 4.48 10.44 -6.04
CA ARG A 65 4.68 11.92 -6.08
C ARG A 65 4.85 12.57 -4.69
N LEU A 66 4.39 11.91 -3.64
CA LEU A 66 4.50 12.38 -2.25
C LEU A 66 5.51 11.57 -1.42
N ALA A 67 6.18 10.58 -1.98
CA ALA A 67 7.09 9.70 -1.27
C ALA A 67 8.24 10.44 -0.56
N SER A 68 8.69 11.57 -1.12
CA SER A 68 9.70 12.44 -0.50
C SER A 68 9.28 13.02 0.86
N ARG A 69 7.98 13.04 1.17
CA ARG A 69 7.44 13.54 2.45
C ARG A 69 7.46 12.49 3.57
N ALA A 70 7.93 11.27 3.32
CA ALA A 70 7.87 10.18 4.29
C ALA A 70 8.56 10.55 5.63
N GLY A 71 9.73 11.16 5.60
CA GLY A 71 10.44 11.60 6.79
C GLY A 71 9.69 12.67 7.57
N LEU A 72 9.09 13.65 6.88
CA LEU A 72 8.26 14.68 7.51
C LEU A 72 7.04 14.06 8.21
N VAL A 73 6.33 13.15 7.55
CA VAL A 73 5.17 12.48 8.16
C VAL A 73 5.59 11.72 9.42
N ARG A 74 6.73 11.04 9.40
CA ARG A 74 7.27 10.33 10.56
C ARG A 74 7.69 11.26 11.68
N SER A 75 8.28 12.42 11.37
CA SER A 75 8.67 13.40 12.41
C SER A 75 7.46 13.99 13.12
N LEU A 76 6.37 14.21 12.40
CA LEU A 76 5.11 14.73 12.97
C LEU A 76 4.34 13.67 13.78
N ARG A 77 4.46 12.40 13.40
CA ARG A 77 3.74 11.26 14.00
C ARG A 77 4.65 10.02 14.04
N ALA A 78 5.56 9.97 15.02
CA ALA A 78 6.59 8.93 15.13
C ALA A 78 6.04 7.49 15.15
N ARG A 79 4.81 7.29 15.62
CA ARG A 79 4.15 5.97 15.62
C ARG A 79 3.54 5.56 14.28
N PHE A 80 3.44 6.46 13.31
CA PHE A 80 2.88 6.10 12.01
C PHE A 80 3.79 5.17 11.23
N LEU A 81 3.19 4.09 10.71
CA LEU A 81 3.79 3.32 9.64
C LEU A 81 3.65 4.13 8.34
N VAL A 82 4.75 4.48 7.73
CA VAL A 82 4.75 5.21 6.45
C VAL A 82 5.22 4.28 5.34
N THR A 83 4.30 3.97 4.43
CA THR A 83 4.57 3.20 3.22
C THR A 83 4.52 4.12 2.00
N ALA A 84 5.17 3.76 0.91
CA ALA A 84 5.14 4.53 -0.32
C ALA A 84 4.98 3.65 -1.56
N ALA A 85 4.24 4.17 -2.55
CA ALA A 85 4.20 3.58 -3.89
C ALA A 85 5.47 3.94 -4.67
N ALA A 86 5.94 3.01 -5.49
CA ALA A 86 6.97 3.27 -6.49
C ALA A 86 6.76 2.39 -7.74
N HIS A 87 7.13 2.93 -8.90
CA HIS A 87 6.91 2.27 -10.19
C HIS A 87 8.22 1.82 -10.85
N ASP A 88 9.35 2.21 -10.30
CA ASP A 88 10.70 1.85 -10.76
C ASP A 88 11.70 1.82 -9.61
N LEU A 89 12.90 1.33 -9.89
CA LEU A 89 13.97 1.26 -8.90
C LEU A 89 14.44 2.64 -8.40
N PRO A 90 14.65 3.65 -9.25
CA PRO A 90 14.99 5.00 -8.79
C PRO A 90 13.96 5.58 -7.82
N ALA A 91 12.65 5.44 -8.11
CA ALA A 91 11.59 5.91 -7.22
C ALA A 91 11.58 5.14 -5.90
N ALA A 92 11.76 3.82 -5.93
CA ALA A 92 11.84 2.98 -4.74
C ALA A 92 13.01 3.42 -3.82
N LEU A 93 14.19 3.67 -4.39
CA LEU A 93 15.35 4.14 -3.63
C LEU A 93 15.16 5.55 -3.07
N ARG A 94 14.52 6.45 -3.82
CA ARG A 94 14.17 7.81 -3.32
C ARG A 94 13.19 7.71 -2.14
N ALA A 95 12.12 6.92 -2.27
CA ALA A 95 11.13 6.73 -1.20
C ALA A 95 11.77 6.17 0.08
N ARG A 96 12.63 5.15 -0.05
CA ARG A 96 13.38 4.60 1.08
C ARG A 96 14.26 5.66 1.74
N ARG A 97 15.07 6.40 0.97
CA ARG A 97 15.94 7.45 1.51
C ARG A 97 15.15 8.55 2.20
N ALA A 98 13.95 8.84 1.72
CA ALA A 98 13.03 9.78 2.36
C ALA A 98 12.37 9.24 3.64
N GLY A 99 12.59 7.97 4.01
CA GLY A 99 12.11 7.40 5.26
C GLY A 99 10.89 6.51 5.15
N ALA A 100 10.47 6.09 3.96
CA ALA A 100 9.44 5.06 3.80
C ALA A 100 9.92 3.75 4.41
N GLN A 101 9.06 3.13 5.23
CA GLN A 101 9.36 1.92 5.98
C GLN A 101 8.98 0.64 5.21
N ALA A 102 8.11 0.76 4.23
CA ALA A 102 7.81 -0.29 3.26
C ALA A 102 7.39 0.32 1.92
N LEU A 103 7.49 -0.45 0.86
CA LEU A 103 7.17 -0.02 -0.50
C LEU A 103 6.08 -0.90 -1.10
N VAL A 104 5.18 -0.28 -1.87
CA VAL A 104 4.23 -0.97 -2.75
C VAL A 104 4.67 -0.72 -4.17
N ILE A 105 5.10 -1.77 -4.85
CA ILE A 105 5.66 -1.69 -6.20
C ILE A 105 4.61 -2.11 -7.22
N SER A 106 4.34 -1.25 -8.20
CA SER A 106 3.33 -1.47 -9.24
C SER A 106 3.68 -0.78 -10.57
N PRO A 107 3.16 -1.26 -11.72
CA PRO A 107 2.49 -2.56 -11.86
C PRO A 107 3.51 -3.69 -12.05
N VAL A 108 3.32 -4.81 -11.37
CA VAL A 108 4.18 -5.98 -11.57
C VAL A 108 3.74 -6.79 -12.79
N PHE A 109 2.45 -7.02 -12.94
CA PHE A 109 1.85 -7.66 -14.12
C PHE A 109 0.85 -6.72 -14.80
N ALA A 110 0.39 -7.09 -15.99
CA ALA A 110 -0.65 -6.34 -16.68
C ALA A 110 -1.91 -6.19 -15.81
N SER A 111 -2.46 -5.00 -15.77
CA SER A 111 -3.62 -4.64 -14.96
C SER A 111 -4.56 -3.75 -15.76
N ASN A 112 -5.86 -3.92 -15.55
CA ASN A 112 -6.90 -3.09 -16.17
C ASN A 112 -7.04 -1.71 -15.53
N SER A 113 -6.25 -1.40 -14.51
CA SER A 113 -6.29 -0.08 -13.85
C SER A 113 -5.92 1.02 -14.85
N PRO A 114 -6.70 2.11 -14.95
CA PRO A 114 -6.41 3.24 -15.83
C PRO A 114 -5.04 3.89 -15.58
N SER A 115 -4.50 3.74 -14.39
CA SER A 115 -3.17 4.24 -14.00
C SER A 115 -2.06 3.20 -14.17
N ALA A 116 -2.36 2.02 -14.71
CA ALA A 116 -1.37 0.98 -14.91
C ALA A 116 -0.40 1.39 -16.03
N GLY A 117 0.87 1.57 -15.68
CA GLY A 117 1.95 1.71 -16.64
C GLY A 117 2.40 0.35 -17.20
N ARG A 118 3.56 0.34 -17.87
CA ARG A 118 4.16 -0.92 -18.38
C ARG A 118 4.52 -1.85 -17.20
N PRO A 119 4.06 -3.12 -17.22
CA PRO A 119 4.38 -4.08 -16.17
C PRO A 119 5.88 -4.40 -16.15
N MET A 120 6.47 -4.49 -14.96
CA MET A 120 7.91 -4.75 -14.83
C MET A 120 8.26 -6.24 -14.84
N GLY A 121 7.34 -7.12 -14.49
CA GLY A 121 7.55 -8.55 -14.35
C GLY A 121 8.27 -8.97 -13.06
N ALA A 122 8.17 -10.25 -12.74
CA ALA A 122 8.70 -10.82 -11.49
C ALA A 122 10.25 -10.71 -11.40
N ARG A 123 10.97 -10.83 -12.52
CA ARG A 123 12.44 -10.75 -12.52
C ARG A 123 12.95 -9.36 -12.15
N ALA A 124 12.36 -8.30 -12.75
CA ALA A 124 12.72 -6.92 -12.41
C ALA A 124 12.34 -6.59 -10.97
N LEU A 125 11.15 -7.04 -10.52
CA LEU A 125 10.74 -6.91 -9.11
C LEU A 125 11.78 -7.55 -8.18
N ALA A 126 12.27 -8.75 -8.45
CA ALA A 126 13.30 -9.40 -7.62
C ALA A 126 14.58 -8.57 -7.50
N GLY A 127 15.01 -7.95 -8.60
CA GLY A 127 16.14 -7.02 -8.59
C GLY A 127 15.88 -5.79 -7.71
N LEU A 128 14.70 -5.20 -7.86
CA LEU A 128 14.27 -4.05 -7.07
C LEU A 128 14.18 -4.38 -5.57
N VAL A 129 13.60 -5.52 -5.20
CA VAL A 129 13.47 -5.97 -3.81
C VAL A 129 14.85 -6.07 -3.14
N ARG A 130 15.83 -6.69 -3.81
CA ARG A 130 17.20 -6.78 -3.28
C ARG A 130 17.84 -5.41 -3.05
N ALA A 131 17.62 -4.47 -3.95
CA ALA A 131 18.18 -3.12 -3.87
C ALA A 131 17.45 -2.23 -2.86
N ALA A 132 16.16 -2.41 -2.69
CA ALA A 132 15.32 -1.56 -1.84
C ALA A 132 15.69 -1.65 -0.35
N ARG A 133 16.07 -2.84 0.14
CA ARG A 133 16.45 -3.08 1.55
C ARG A 133 15.40 -2.62 2.57
N VAL A 134 14.16 -2.62 2.19
CA VAL A 134 12.96 -2.44 3.02
C VAL A 134 11.90 -3.42 2.53
N PRO A 135 10.90 -3.78 3.35
CA PRO A 135 9.80 -4.63 2.91
C PRO A 135 9.14 -4.11 1.64
N VAL A 136 8.92 -5.00 0.67
CA VAL A 136 8.28 -4.69 -0.62
C VAL A 136 7.04 -5.55 -0.79
N TYR A 137 5.93 -4.90 -1.12
CA TYR A 137 4.68 -5.52 -1.51
C TYR A 137 4.50 -5.38 -3.03
N ALA A 138 4.11 -6.46 -3.68
CA ALA A 138 3.84 -6.48 -5.12
C ALA A 138 2.38 -6.14 -5.41
N LEU A 139 2.12 -5.19 -6.32
CA LEU A 139 0.79 -4.76 -6.73
C LEU A 139 0.72 -4.68 -8.27
N GLY A 140 -0.50 -4.81 -8.80
CA GLY A 140 -0.82 -4.71 -10.23
C GLY A 140 -0.80 -6.06 -10.92
N GLY A 141 -1.98 -6.48 -11.40
CA GLY A 141 -2.21 -7.76 -12.05
C GLY A 141 -1.94 -8.98 -11.18
N VAL A 142 -1.94 -8.81 -9.85
CA VAL A 142 -1.74 -9.91 -8.90
C VAL A 142 -3.06 -10.63 -8.67
N ASN A 143 -3.08 -11.91 -8.98
CA ASN A 143 -4.19 -12.84 -8.78
C ASN A 143 -3.65 -14.25 -8.49
N ALA A 144 -4.54 -15.23 -8.32
CA ALA A 144 -4.14 -16.61 -8.00
C ALA A 144 -3.17 -17.22 -9.04
N GLY A 145 -3.34 -16.90 -10.33
CA GLY A 145 -2.49 -17.38 -11.41
C GLY A 145 -1.09 -16.76 -11.40
N THR A 146 -0.98 -15.44 -11.15
CA THR A 146 0.28 -14.70 -11.19
C THR A 146 1.04 -14.75 -9.87
N ALA A 147 0.37 -15.00 -8.73
CA ALA A 147 0.98 -15.01 -7.40
C ALA A 147 2.14 -16.02 -7.27
N ARG A 148 2.08 -17.16 -7.98
CA ARG A 148 3.15 -18.15 -7.99
C ARG A 148 4.49 -17.60 -8.46
N ALA A 149 4.47 -16.73 -9.48
CA ALA A 149 5.68 -16.11 -10.03
C ALA A 149 6.38 -15.20 -9.02
N LEU A 150 5.67 -14.73 -7.99
CA LEU A 150 6.18 -13.81 -6.97
C LEU A 150 6.90 -14.50 -5.81
N LYS A 151 6.72 -15.81 -5.61
CA LYS A 151 7.28 -16.56 -4.47
C LYS A 151 8.80 -16.45 -4.33
N ARG A 152 9.53 -16.26 -5.44
CA ARG A 152 11.00 -16.19 -5.47
C ARG A 152 11.53 -14.76 -5.64
N THR A 153 10.69 -13.76 -5.60
CA THR A 153 11.11 -12.35 -5.78
C THR A 153 11.68 -11.73 -4.52
N GLY A 154 11.38 -12.29 -3.35
CA GLY A 154 11.71 -11.71 -2.05
C GLY A 154 10.70 -10.65 -1.60
N ALA A 155 9.63 -10.41 -2.36
CA ALA A 155 8.51 -9.58 -1.88
C ALA A 155 7.89 -10.21 -0.63
N VAL A 156 7.63 -9.39 0.39
CA VAL A 156 7.10 -9.85 1.68
C VAL A 156 5.60 -10.07 1.68
N GLY A 157 4.91 -9.57 0.66
CA GLY A 157 3.46 -9.71 0.53
C GLY A 157 2.95 -9.24 -0.83
N LEU A 158 1.66 -9.48 -1.01
CA LEU A 158 0.92 -9.13 -2.21
C LEU A 158 -0.13 -8.08 -1.85
N ALA A 159 -0.35 -7.12 -2.74
CA ALA A 159 -1.45 -6.16 -2.65
C ALA A 159 -2.37 -6.33 -3.86
N ALA A 160 -3.65 -6.15 -3.63
CA ALA A 160 -4.68 -6.22 -4.66
C ALA A 160 -5.72 -5.12 -4.44
N VAL A 161 -6.37 -4.70 -5.52
CA VAL A 161 -7.50 -3.77 -5.50
C VAL A 161 -8.74 -4.52 -5.99
N GLU A 162 -8.72 -4.98 -7.21
CA GLU A 162 -9.86 -5.60 -7.90
C GLU A 162 -10.16 -7.05 -7.43
N ALA A 163 -9.15 -7.77 -6.96
CA ALA A 163 -9.31 -9.16 -6.53
C ALA A 163 -10.15 -9.35 -5.26
N LEU A 164 -10.60 -8.25 -4.64
CA LEU A 164 -11.43 -8.25 -3.43
C LEU A 164 -12.89 -7.88 -3.71
N GLU A 165 -13.24 -7.63 -4.97
CA GLU A 165 -14.58 -7.20 -5.40
C GLU A 165 -15.47 -8.36 -5.86
N GLY A 166 -14.97 -9.62 -5.76
CA GLY A 166 -15.69 -10.85 -6.08
C GLY A 166 -16.45 -11.46 -4.89
#